data_bc8db37dcacf39917feb9561a541798c
#
_entry.id   bc8db37dcacf39917feb9561a541798c
#
_cell.length_a   1.000
_cell.length_b   1.000
_cell.length_c   1.000
_cell.angle_alpha   90.00
_cell.angle_beta   90.00
_cell.angle_gamma   90.00
#
_symmetry.space_group_name_H-M   'P 1'
#
loop_
_entity.id
_entity.type
_entity.pdbx_description
1 polymer ?
#
loop_
_entity_poly.entity_id
_entity_poly.type
_entity_poly.pdbx_seq_one_letter_code
_entity_poly.pdbx_strand_id
1 'polypeptide(L)'
;MQKGKQWDWVRRLGSSLLAAAILAGSGLTAYAAAPAEVIPIGRTAGIKMSAEGVMVVRLSGVQTAIGEVYPAKQAGLHEGDQIVSADGKQVTSNESLQKTVAAAGEKAVALQLRRDGQAMEVKVIPVMDTTGQYKIGVMVRDSMAGIGTITYVDPDTGAYGSLGHGICDMDTGVLLPLGKGSVMESAVSGVQKGEAGKPGELKGEFNLQQDMGSVVKNTDSGVFGTLTDDSYYKALGKMQVAAASEVKAGPAQILSNIEGEETALYNVEIVKIYDENDDLGRCMMLHVTDPKLLDKTGGIVQGMSGSPLIQNGKLVGAVTHVLVNDPTRGYAIFVEKMLEEMAK
;
A
#
# COMPACT_ATOMS: atom_id res chain seq x y z
N MET A 1 61.61 -12.18 45.18
CA MET A 1 60.18 -12.47 45.19
C MET A 1 59.41 -11.19 44.89
N GLN A 2 59.34 -10.73 43.63
CA GLN A 2 58.48 -9.56 43.24
C GLN A 2 58.27 -9.50 41.70
N LYS A 3 57.75 -10.52 41.09
CA LYS A 3 57.40 -10.52 39.66
C LYS A 3 56.00 -11.01 39.36
N GLY A 4 55.14 -11.25 40.38
CA GLY A 4 53.82 -11.82 40.18
C GLY A 4 52.61 -10.83 40.16
N LYS A 5 52.80 -9.55 40.60
CA LYS A 5 51.70 -8.61 40.79
C LYS A 5 51.39 -7.65 39.61
N GLN A 6 52.27 -7.59 38.60
CA GLN A 6 52.08 -6.67 37.47
C GLN A 6 51.23 -7.21 36.31
N TRP A 7 50.93 -8.51 36.27
CA TRP A 7 50.17 -9.11 35.18
C TRP A 7 48.66 -9.24 35.44
N ASP A 8 48.22 -9.19 36.68
CA ASP A 8 46.81 -9.35 37.03
C ASP A 8 45.96 -8.09 36.78
N TRP A 9 46.53 -6.90 36.84
CA TRP A 9 45.82 -5.67 36.58
C TRP A 9 45.62 -5.41 35.07
N VAL A 10 46.59 -5.80 34.24
CA VAL A 10 46.49 -5.70 32.76
C VAL A 10 45.43 -6.65 32.22
N ARG A 11 45.28 -7.85 32.82
CA ARG A 11 44.18 -8.77 32.45
C ARG A 11 42.78 -8.24 32.85
N ARG A 12 42.69 -7.54 33.98
CA ARG A 12 41.42 -6.95 34.45
C ARG A 12 41.02 -5.71 33.63
N LEU A 13 41.97 -4.91 33.17
CA LEU A 13 41.71 -3.76 32.29
C LEU A 13 41.39 -4.20 30.87
N GLY A 14 42.01 -5.24 30.33
CA GLY A 14 41.70 -5.82 29.04
C GLY A 14 40.27 -6.41 28.96
N SER A 15 39.84 -7.08 30.04
CA SER A 15 38.51 -7.67 30.13
C SER A 15 37.39 -6.60 30.27
N SER A 16 37.67 -5.50 30.92
CA SER A 16 36.71 -4.39 31.10
C SER A 16 36.55 -3.54 29.85
N LEU A 17 37.61 -3.38 29.05
CA LEU A 17 37.56 -2.69 27.75
C LEU A 17 36.87 -3.52 26.67
N LEU A 18 37.01 -4.86 26.68
CA LEU A 18 36.30 -5.74 25.75
C LEU A 18 34.81 -5.82 26.05
N ALA A 19 34.42 -5.80 27.33
CA ALA A 19 33.01 -5.77 27.74
C ALA A 19 32.34 -4.43 27.40
N ALA A 20 33.07 -3.31 27.49
CA ALA A 20 32.56 -1.98 27.09
C ALA A 20 32.44 -1.81 25.56
N ALA A 21 33.32 -2.45 24.77
CA ALA A 21 33.27 -2.42 23.32
C ALA A 21 32.12 -3.29 22.74
N ILE A 22 31.73 -4.37 23.43
CA ILE A 22 30.59 -5.21 23.03
C ILE A 22 29.25 -4.52 23.33
N LEU A 23 29.17 -3.69 24.37
CA LEU A 23 27.97 -2.90 24.71
C LEU A 23 27.80 -1.65 23.83
N ALA A 24 28.86 -1.15 23.20
CA ALA A 24 28.80 0.00 22.29
C ALA A 24 28.47 -0.36 20.84
N GLY A 25 28.49 -1.66 20.49
CA GLY A 25 28.21 -2.16 19.12
C GLY A 25 26.82 -2.72 18.87
N SER A 26 25.99 -2.91 19.89
CA SER A 26 24.59 -3.24 19.72
C SER A 26 23.78 -1.94 19.64
N GLY A 27 23.74 -1.35 18.46
CA GLY A 27 22.67 -0.45 18.08
C GLY A 27 21.36 -1.26 18.17
N LEU A 28 20.77 -1.27 19.36
CA LEU A 28 19.38 -1.64 19.52
C LEU A 28 18.61 -0.60 18.68
N THR A 29 18.26 -0.94 17.44
CA THR A 29 17.13 -0.30 16.78
C THR A 29 15.96 -0.60 17.69
N ALA A 30 15.59 0.36 18.53
CA ALA A 30 14.36 0.31 19.28
C ALA A 30 13.25 0.40 18.21
N TYR A 31 12.72 -0.74 17.81
CA TYR A 31 11.43 -0.78 17.13
C TYR A 31 10.44 -0.14 18.11
N ALA A 32 9.81 0.93 17.69
CA ALA A 32 8.71 1.49 18.46
C ALA A 32 7.70 0.35 18.69
N ALA A 33 7.38 0.06 19.94
CA ALA A 33 6.36 -0.94 20.23
C ALA A 33 5.06 -0.49 19.56
N ALA A 34 4.36 -1.44 18.92
CA ALA A 34 3.07 -1.14 18.31
C ALA A 34 2.13 -0.54 19.40
N PRO A 35 1.35 0.51 19.07
CA PRO A 35 0.49 1.17 20.05
C PRO A 35 -0.56 0.17 20.58
N ALA A 36 -0.75 0.17 21.89
CA ALA A 36 -1.77 -0.66 22.54
C ALA A 36 -3.20 -0.13 22.31
N GLU A 37 -3.32 1.15 22.01
CA GLU A 37 -4.57 1.85 21.68
C GLU A 37 -4.40 2.71 20.46
N VAL A 38 -5.43 2.73 19.60
CA VAL A 38 -5.51 3.57 18.41
C VAL A 38 -6.89 4.21 18.31
N ILE A 39 -7.07 5.17 17.44
CA ILE A 39 -8.37 5.73 17.10
C ILE A 39 -8.87 5.06 15.83
N PRO A 40 -9.90 4.19 15.85
CA PRO A 40 -10.51 3.65 14.64
C PRO A 40 -11.24 4.77 13.87
N ILE A 41 -11.03 4.86 12.57
CA ILE A 41 -11.56 5.95 11.75
C ILE A 41 -12.78 5.52 10.93
N GLY A 42 -12.64 4.56 10.04
CA GLY A 42 -13.75 4.07 9.21
C GLY A 42 -14.27 5.06 8.16
N ARG A 43 -13.66 6.26 8.02
CA ARG A 43 -14.00 7.24 6.99
C ARG A 43 -13.26 6.93 5.70
N THR A 44 -13.96 7.15 4.59
CA THR A 44 -13.32 7.14 3.27
C THR A 44 -12.34 8.31 3.13
N ALA A 45 -11.27 8.06 2.40
CA ALA A 45 -10.27 9.06 2.03
C ALA A 45 -9.87 8.89 0.57
N GLY A 46 -9.58 9.99 -0.10
CA GLY A 46 -8.89 9.97 -1.39
C GLY A 46 -7.41 9.67 -1.16
N ILE A 47 -6.88 8.67 -1.85
CA ILE A 47 -5.46 8.31 -1.79
C ILE A 47 -4.89 8.52 -3.18
N LYS A 48 -3.87 9.37 -3.27
CA LYS A 48 -3.14 9.64 -4.51
C LYS A 48 -1.68 9.25 -4.31
N MET A 49 -1.16 8.44 -5.23
CA MET A 49 0.24 8.03 -5.22
C MET A 49 0.85 8.22 -6.61
N SER A 50 2.09 8.66 -6.66
CA SER A 50 2.94 8.63 -7.84
C SER A 50 4.08 7.64 -7.61
N ALA A 51 4.42 6.91 -8.67
CA ALA A 51 5.53 5.97 -8.63
C ALA A 51 6.88 6.70 -8.58
N GLU A 52 7.89 6.04 -8.03
CA GLU A 52 9.27 6.41 -8.29
C GLU A 52 9.59 5.96 -9.72
N GLY A 53 9.75 6.89 -10.66
CA GLY A 53 9.83 6.56 -12.08
C GLY A 53 8.47 6.26 -12.71
N VAL A 54 8.45 5.32 -13.66
CA VAL A 54 7.21 4.83 -14.30
C VAL A 54 7.22 3.31 -14.35
N MET A 55 6.07 2.68 -14.13
CA MET A 55 5.92 1.24 -14.21
C MET A 55 5.40 0.82 -15.59
N VAL A 56 6.04 -0.17 -16.21
CA VAL A 56 5.59 -0.77 -17.46
C VAL A 56 4.37 -1.65 -17.18
N VAL A 57 3.21 -1.24 -17.68
CA VAL A 57 1.95 -1.99 -17.47
C VAL A 57 1.60 -2.88 -18.66
N ARG A 58 2.13 -2.56 -19.85
CA ARG A 58 1.94 -3.38 -21.05
C ARG A 58 3.03 -3.14 -22.09
N LEU A 59 3.41 -4.19 -22.78
CA LEU A 59 4.24 -4.10 -23.99
C LEU A 59 3.32 -4.13 -25.21
N SER A 60 3.43 -3.12 -26.08
CA SER A 60 2.59 -2.95 -27.26
C SER A 60 3.42 -2.88 -28.55
N GLY A 61 2.83 -3.26 -29.66
CA GLY A 61 3.42 -3.03 -30.98
C GLY A 61 3.39 -1.55 -31.36
N VAL A 62 4.38 -1.14 -32.14
CA VAL A 62 4.44 0.17 -32.78
C VAL A 62 4.16 -0.04 -34.27
N GLN A 63 3.11 0.59 -34.79
CA GLN A 63 2.77 0.56 -36.23
C GLN A 63 3.73 1.47 -36.98
N THR A 64 4.57 0.89 -37.85
CA THR A 64 5.53 1.60 -38.69
C THR A 64 5.11 1.50 -40.17
N ALA A 65 5.82 2.21 -41.05
CA ALA A 65 5.59 2.14 -42.50
C ALA A 65 5.80 0.74 -43.10
N ILE A 66 6.54 -0.14 -42.42
CA ILE A 66 6.87 -1.50 -42.88
C ILE A 66 6.13 -2.59 -42.09
N GLY A 67 5.20 -2.21 -41.17
CA GLY A 67 4.44 -3.13 -40.35
C GLY A 67 4.61 -2.90 -38.85
N GLU A 68 4.03 -3.79 -38.05
CA GLU A 68 4.08 -3.70 -36.60
C GLU A 68 5.39 -4.31 -36.05
N VAL A 69 6.05 -3.56 -35.17
CA VAL A 69 7.29 -3.98 -34.50
C VAL A 69 7.19 -3.78 -32.98
N TYR A 70 7.98 -4.52 -32.22
CA TYR A 70 7.91 -4.55 -30.75
C TYR A 70 9.28 -4.19 -30.12
N PRO A 71 9.73 -2.94 -30.16
CA PRO A 71 11.10 -2.56 -29.75
C PRO A 71 11.40 -2.88 -28.29
N ALA A 72 10.46 -2.56 -27.37
CA ALA A 72 10.63 -2.83 -25.95
C ALA A 72 10.74 -4.32 -25.65
N LYS A 73 9.88 -5.14 -26.27
CA LYS A 73 9.92 -6.60 -26.11
C LYS A 73 11.22 -7.20 -26.66
N GLN A 74 11.69 -6.71 -27.80
CA GLN A 74 12.95 -7.15 -28.40
C GLN A 74 14.16 -6.75 -27.55
N ALA A 75 14.08 -5.61 -26.85
CA ALA A 75 15.09 -5.16 -25.91
C ALA A 75 15.07 -5.90 -24.57
N GLY A 76 14.05 -6.73 -24.31
CA GLY A 76 13.93 -7.51 -23.08
C GLY A 76 13.27 -6.76 -21.91
N LEU A 77 12.46 -5.71 -22.20
CA LEU A 77 11.56 -5.15 -21.18
C LEU A 77 10.43 -6.14 -20.87
N HIS A 78 9.93 -6.09 -19.64
CA HIS A 78 8.79 -6.88 -19.16
C HIS A 78 7.73 -5.98 -18.53
N GLU A 79 6.51 -6.45 -18.50
CA GLU A 79 5.46 -5.88 -17.66
C GLU A 79 5.86 -6.01 -16.18
N GLY A 80 5.63 -4.95 -15.40
CA GLY A 80 6.11 -4.83 -14.02
C GLY A 80 7.49 -4.16 -13.88
N ASP A 81 8.25 -3.95 -14.97
CA ASP A 81 9.50 -3.19 -14.89
C ASP A 81 9.25 -1.75 -14.44
N GLN A 82 10.05 -1.26 -13.49
CA GLN A 82 10.04 0.13 -13.05
C GLN A 82 11.18 0.88 -13.72
N ILE A 83 10.89 1.78 -14.69
CA ILE A 83 11.88 2.60 -15.37
C ILE A 83 12.14 3.84 -14.53
N VAL A 84 13.37 3.98 -14.01
CA VAL A 84 13.77 5.09 -13.12
C VAL A 84 14.59 6.15 -13.81
N SER A 85 15.33 5.80 -14.89
CA SER A 85 16.02 6.78 -15.72
C SER A 85 16.10 6.33 -17.18
N ALA A 86 16.27 7.31 -18.08
CA ALA A 86 16.48 7.11 -19.52
C ALA A 86 17.61 8.06 -19.98
N ASP A 87 18.66 7.52 -20.61
CA ASP A 87 19.87 8.24 -21.02
C ASP A 87 20.47 9.10 -19.88
N GLY A 88 20.51 8.54 -18.66
CA GLY A 88 21.05 9.21 -17.46
C GLY A 88 20.16 10.31 -16.89
N LYS A 89 18.98 10.57 -17.47
CA LYS A 89 17.99 11.52 -16.94
C LYS A 89 16.95 10.78 -16.11
N GLN A 90 16.63 11.30 -14.94
CA GLN A 90 15.58 10.73 -14.11
C GLN A 90 14.23 10.76 -14.86
N VAL A 91 13.53 9.65 -14.86
CA VAL A 91 12.15 9.52 -15.33
C VAL A 91 11.22 9.80 -14.16
N THR A 92 10.38 10.82 -14.26
CA THR A 92 9.45 11.22 -13.19
C THR A 92 7.98 11.13 -13.62
N SER A 93 7.76 10.96 -14.93
CA SER A 93 6.40 10.81 -15.48
C SER A 93 6.47 10.16 -16.87
N ASN A 94 5.31 9.75 -17.38
CA ASN A 94 5.13 9.28 -18.74
C ASN A 94 5.69 10.28 -19.76
N GLU A 95 5.38 11.57 -19.60
CA GLU A 95 5.83 12.64 -20.49
C GLU A 95 7.35 12.79 -20.48
N SER A 96 8.00 12.60 -19.32
CA SER A 96 9.47 12.69 -19.22
C SER A 96 10.15 11.55 -19.96
N LEU A 97 9.61 10.32 -19.88
CA LEU A 97 10.08 9.18 -20.67
C LEU A 97 9.86 9.43 -22.17
N GLN A 98 8.66 9.83 -22.56
CA GLN A 98 8.29 10.11 -23.95
C GLN A 98 9.21 11.17 -24.59
N LYS A 99 9.51 12.27 -23.87
CA LYS A 99 10.43 13.30 -24.33
C LYS A 99 11.85 12.76 -24.59
N THR A 100 12.34 11.91 -23.70
CA THR A 100 13.67 11.32 -23.85
C THR A 100 13.72 10.35 -25.04
N VAL A 101 12.72 9.51 -25.19
CA VAL A 101 12.57 8.58 -26.33
C VAL A 101 12.48 9.35 -27.66
N ALA A 102 11.65 10.41 -27.71
CA ALA A 102 11.51 11.23 -28.92
C ALA A 102 12.80 11.96 -29.30
N ALA A 103 13.55 12.46 -28.30
CA ALA A 103 14.82 13.16 -28.53
C ALA A 103 15.94 12.23 -29.01
N ALA A 104 15.90 10.95 -28.70
CA ALA A 104 16.88 9.97 -29.13
C ALA A 104 16.78 9.65 -30.65
N GLY A 105 15.58 9.76 -31.22
CA GLY A 105 15.32 9.36 -32.58
C GLY A 105 15.58 7.87 -32.78
N GLU A 106 16.42 7.51 -33.74
CA GLU A 106 16.81 6.12 -34.03
C GLU A 106 17.99 5.61 -33.18
N LYS A 107 18.48 6.42 -32.22
CA LYS A 107 19.58 6.02 -31.35
C LYS A 107 19.05 5.19 -30.19
N ALA A 108 19.86 4.23 -29.76
CA ALA A 108 19.52 3.42 -28.58
C ALA A 108 19.40 4.30 -27.33
N VAL A 109 18.32 4.15 -26.58
CA VAL A 109 18.07 4.76 -25.27
C VAL A 109 18.47 3.76 -24.21
N ALA A 110 19.35 4.15 -23.28
CA ALA A 110 19.74 3.36 -22.13
C ALA A 110 18.71 3.60 -21.00
N LEU A 111 17.93 2.57 -20.69
CA LEU A 111 16.94 2.59 -19.60
C LEU A 111 17.54 1.92 -18.36
N GLN A 112 17.60 2.65 -17.24
CA GLN A 112 17.83 2.05 -15.93
C GLN A 112 16.48 1.67 -15.36
N LEU A 113 16.32 0.42 -14.97
CA LEU A 113 15.08 -0.09 -14.42
C LEU A 113 15.32 -0.96 -13.21
N ARG A 114 14.26 -1.19 -12.44
CA ARG A 114 14.20 -2.19 -11.37
C ARG A 114 13.21 -3.28 -11.78
N ARG A 115 13.63 -4.52 -11.68
CA ARG A 115 12.80 -5.73 -11.86
C ARG A 115 12.95 -6.59 -10.63
N ASP A 116 11.87 -6.93 -9.96
CA ASP A 116 11.89 -7.70 -8.71
C ASP A 116 12.88 -7.13 -7.67
N GLY A 117 12.92 -5.79 -7.56
CA GLY A 117 13.84 -5.07 -6.69
C GLY A 117 15.29 -4.97 -7.17
N GLN A 118 15.67 -5.66 -8.24
CA GLN A 118 17.04 -5.65 -8.78
C GLN A 118 17.22 -4.57 -9.85
N ALA A 119 18.28 -3.76 -9.70
CA ALA A 119 18.63 -2.76 -10.71
C ALA A 119 19.27 -3.42 -11.95
N MET A 120 18.85 -2.98 -13.13
CA MET A 120 19.42 -3.43 -14.41
C MET A 120 19.35 -2.34 -15.47
N GLU A 121 20.16 -2.50 -16.51
CA GLU A 121 20.14 -1.62 -17.71
C GLU A 121 19.64 -2.40 -18.91
N VAL A 122 18.73 -1.77 -19.66
CA VAL A 122 18.24 -2.27 -20.93
C VAL A 122 18.40 -1.17 -21.98
N LYS A 123 18.91 -1.52 -23.17
CA LYS A 123 19.02 -0.59 -24.29
C LYS A 123 17.94 -0.87 -25.31
N VAL A 124 17.12 0.12 -25.61
CA VAL A 124 16.03 0.03 -26.58
C VAL A 124 16.22 1.04 -27.69
N ILE A 125 16.04 0.62 -28.93
CA ILE A 125 16.07 1.51 -30.10
C ILE A 125 14.64 1.92 -30.42
N PRO A 126 14.28 3.21 -30.31
CA PRO A 126 12.97 3.69 -30.71
C PRO A 126 12.75 3.53 -32.21
N VAL A 127 11.49 3.34 -32.59
CA VAL A 127 11.09 3.29 -34.01
C VAL A 127 10.07 4.38 -34.31
N MET A 128 10.10 4.89 -35.52
CA MET A 128 9.16 5.91 -35.98
C MET A 128 7.82 5.25 -36.33
N ASP A 129 6.75 5.72 -35.69
CA ASP A 129 5.40 5.27 -36.02
C ASP A 129 4.84 5.94 -37.29
N THR A 130 3.65 5.53 -37.71
CA THR A 130 2.98 6.09 -38.88
C THR A 130 2.57 7.56 -38.73
N THR A 131 2.66 8.13 -37.53
CA THR A 131 2.40 9.56 -37.27
C THR A 131 3.67 10.40 -37.20
N GLY A 132 4.84 9.80 -37.41
CA GLY A 132 6.15 10.47 -37.37
C GLY A 132 6.72 10.62 -35.95
N GLN A 133 6.21 9.88 -34.96
CA GLN A 133 6.68 9.93 -33.58
C GLN A 133 7.57 8.71 -33.27
N TYR A 134 8.69 8.94 -32.58
CA TYR A 134 9.53 7.86 -32.08
C TYR A 134 8.94 7.24 -30.82
N LYS A 135 8.79 5.92 -30.84
CA LYS A 135 8.19 5.12 -29.76
C LYS A 135 8.99 3.86 -29.50
N ILE A 136 8.90 3.35 -28.26
CA ILE A 136 9.51 2.08 -27.86
C ILE A 136 8.49 0.97 -27.65
N GLY A 137 7.18 1.28 -27.72
CA GLY A 137 6.12 0.28 -27.60
C GLY A 137 5.88 -0.17 -26.16
N VAL A 138 5.80 0.77 -25.21
CA VAL A 138 5.39 0.53 -23.82
C VAL A 138 4.20 1.39 -23.45
N MET A 139 3.30 0.82 -22.66
CA MET A 139 2.36 1.59 -21.87
C MET A 139 2.90 1.63 -20.44
N VAL A 140 2.93 2.83 -19.86
CA VAL A 140 3.48 3.03 -18.52
C VAL A 140 2.46 3.73 -17.63
N ARG A 141 2.60 3.52 -16.33
CA ARG A 141 1.83 4.16 -15.27
C ARG A 141 2.78 4.88 -14.32
N ASP A 142 2.50 6.15 -14.07
CA ASP A 142 3.29 7.00 -13.18
C ASP A 142 2.54 7.40 -11.90
N SER A 143 1.22 7.25 -11.90
CA SER A 143 0.40 7.63 -10.75
C SER A 143 -0.92 6.85 -10.71
N MET A 144 -1.46 6.74 -9.49
CA MET A 144 -2.78 6.18 -9.22
C MET A 144 -3.50 7.05 -8.20
N ALA A 145 -4.82 7.16 -8.34
CA ALA A 145 -5.67 7.78 -7.36
C ALA A 145 -6.96 6.97 -7.22
N GLY A 146 -7.47 6.89 -6.00
CA GLY A 146 -8.70 6.15 -5.72
C GLY A 146 -9.22 6.46 -4.32
N ILE A 147 -10.35 5.84 -3.99
CA ILE A 147 -10.97 5.92 -2.67
C ILE A 147 -10.62 4.67 -1.89
N GLY A 148 -10.28 4.87 -0.62
CA GLY A 148 -10.11 3.82 0.36
C GLY A 148 -10.57 4.28 1.72
N THR A 149 -10.49 3.42 2.72
CA THR A 149 -10.90 3.75 4.08
C THR A 149 -9.67 3.81 5.00
N ILE A 150 -9.56 4.86 5.81
CA ILE A 150 -8.56 4.94 6.87
C ILE A 150 -9.03 4.03 8.01
N THR A 151 -8.16 3.07 8.37
CA THR A 151 -8.48 2.07 9.39
C THR A 151 -8.33 2.65 10.78
N TYR A 152 -7.15 3.16 11.07
CA TYR A 152 -6.82 3.73 12.39
C TYR A 152 -5.80 4.86 12.30
N VAL A 153 -5.75 5.64 13.36
CA VAL A 153 -4.71 6.65 13.59
C VAL A 153 -4.12 6.39 14.99
N ASP A 154 -2.81 6.43 15.08
CA ASP A 154 -2.09 6.55 16.34
C ASP A 154 -2.26 7.97 16.90
N PRO A 155 -2.92 8.15 18.05
CA PRO A 155 -3.26 9.46 18.58
C PRO A 155 -2.04 10.31 19.00
N ASP A 156 -0.90 9.67 19.25
CA ASP A 156 0.29 10.34 19.76
C ASP A 156 1.21 10.86 18.64
N THR A 157 1.18 10.18 17.48
CA THR A 157 2.07 10.48 16.34
C THR A 157 1.34 10.98 15.10
N GLY A 158 0.02 10.76 14.99
CA GLY A 158 -0.75 10.99 13.77
C GLY A 158 -0.48 9.96 12.66
N ALA A 159 0.33 8.92 12.94
CA ALA A 159 0.57 7.83 12.00
C ALA A 159 -0.72 7.05 11.78
N TYR A 160 -1.03 6.72 10.52
CA TYR A 160 -2.24 6.01 10.15
C TYR A 160 -1.96 4.75 9.33
N GLY A 161 -2.87 3.79 9.43
CA GLY A 161 -2.98 2.65 8.52
C GLY A 161 -4.32 2.67 7.78
N SER A 162 -4.31 2.23 6.53
CA SER A 162 -5.49 2.21 5.65
C SER A 162 -5.48 1.01 4.72
N LEU A 163 -6.64 0.69 4.12
CA LEU A 163 -6.89 -0.32 3.11
C LEU A 163 -6.73 -1.78 3.57
N GLY A 164 -5.74 -2.11 4.40
CA GLY A 164 -5.39 -3.49 4.77
C GLY A 164 -4.77 -4.32 3.64
N HIS A 165 -4.47 -3.70 2.51
CA HIS A 165 -3.75 -4.25 1.35
C HIS A 165 -3.02 -3.14 0.61
N GLY A 166 -2.05 -3.50 -0.21
CA GLY A 166 -1.33 -2.53 -1.04
C GLY A 166 -2.14 -2.03 -2.23
N ILE A 167 -1.74 -0.87 -2.74
CA ILE A 167 -2.23 -0.36 -4.02
C ILE A 167 -1.37 -0.98 -5.11
N CYS A 168 -1.97 -1.87 -5.89
CA CYS A 168 -1.36 -2.57 -7.01
C CYS A 168 -1.89 -2.03 -8.34
N ASP A 169 -1.07 -2.10 -9.36
CA ASP A 169 -1.52 -1.86 -10.73
C ASP A 169 -2.53 -2.96 -11.15
N MET A 170 -3.66 -2.57 -11.70
CA MET A 170 -4.76 -3.50 -12.03
C MET A 170 -4.44 -4.40 -13.24
N ASP A 171 -3.54 -3.98 -14.12
CA ASP A 171 -3.20 -4.74 -15.32
C ASP A 171 -2.14 -5.81 -15.01
N THR A 172 -1.17 -5.49 -14.14
CA THR A 172 -0.03 -6.35 -13.81
C THR A 172 -0.15 -7.06 -12.46
N GLY A 173 -1.00 -6.56 -11.56
CA GLY A 173 -1.09 -7.02 -10.16
C GLY A 173 0.12 -6.62 -9.30
N VAL A 174 1.08 -5.90 -9.86
CA VAL A 174 2.31 -5.50 -9.16
C VAL A 174 2.05 -4.31 -8.24
N LEU A 175 2.60 -4.37 -7.03
CA LEU A 175 2.54 -3.28 -6.05
C LEU A 175 3.15 -2.01 -6.66
N LEU A 176 2.42 -0.88 -6.61
CA LEU A 176 2.92 0.40 -7.12
C LEU A 176 4.10 0.87 -6.27
N PRO A 177 5.31 1.02 -6.83
CA PRO A 177 6.47 1.52 -6.09
C PRO A 177 6.24 2.98 -5.72
N LEU A 178 6.19 3.25 -4.40
CA LEU A 178 5.87 4.58 -3.89
C LEU A 178 7.01 5.56 -4.12
N GLY A 179 6.77 6.62 -4.90
CA GLY A 179 7.62 7.80 -4.98
C GLY A 179 7.14 8.90 -4.06
N LYS A 180 5.88 9.32 -4.24
CA LYS A 180 5.18 10.30 -3.38
C LYS A 180 3.72 9.88 -3.26
N GLY A 181 3.11 10.22 -2.12
CA GLY A 181 1.68 10.01 -1.95
C GLY A 181 1.09 10.98 -0.95
N SER A 182 -0.18 11.29 -1.15
CA SER A 182 -0.99 12.09 -0.25
C SER A 182 -2.34 11.44 0.00
N VAL A 183 -2.91 11.76 1.14
CA VAL A 183 -4.27 11.41 1.53
C VAL A 183 -5.09 12.67 1.67
N MET A 184 -6.32 12.62 1.15
CA MET A 184 -7.24 13.76 1.06
C MET A 184 -8.58 13.41 1.67
N GLU A 185 -9.27 14.41 2.18
CA GLU A 185 -10.64 14.24 2.64
C GLU A 185 -11.56 13.80 1.49
N SER A 186 -12.49 12.90 1.80
CA SER A 186 -13.43 12.35 0.83
C SER A 186 -14.81 12.24 1.44
N ALA A 187 -15.82 12.52 0.64
CA ALA A 187 -17.22 12.28 0.97
C ALA A 187 -17.79 11.24 0.00
N VAL A 188 -18.62 10.34 0.51
CA VAL A 188 -19.34 9.36 -0.31
C VAL A 188 -20.54 10.04 -0.96
N SER A 189 -20.49 10.25 -2.27
CA SER A 189 -21.54 10.89 -3.07
C SER A 189 -22.58 9.88 -3.60
N GLY A 190 -22.25 8.58 -3.57
CA GLY A 190 -23.14 7.52 -4.03
C GLY A 190 -22.57 6.13 -3.86
N VAL A 191 -23.42 5.14 -4.08
CA VAL A 191 -23.06 3.72 -4.01
C VAL A 191 -23.52 3.01 -5.27
N GLN A 192 -22.61 2.29 -5.91
CA GLN A 192 -22.95 1.26 -6.86
C GLN A 192 -23.10 -0.05 -6.10
N LYS A 193 -24.31 -0.60 -6.04
CA LYS A 193 -24.59 -1.84 -5.31
C LYS A 193 -23.85 -3.02 -5.93
N GLY A 194 -23.24 -3.85 -5.07
CA GLY A 194 -22.60 -5.10 -5.48
C GLY A 194 -23.64 -6.18 -5.77
N GLU A 195 -23.38 -6.96 -6.82
CA GLU A 195 -24.14 -8.14 -7.22
C GLU A 195 -23.18 -9.29 -7.51
N ALA A 196 -23.65 -10.52 -7.47
CA ALA A 196 -22.83 -11.68 -7.81
C ALA A 196 -22.20 -11.53 -9.21
N GLY A 197 -20.87 -11.59 -9.27
CA GLY A 197 -20.09 -11.39 -10.49
C GLY A 197 -19.86 -9.92 -10.89
N LYS A 198 -20.41 -8.96 -10.12
CA LYS A 198 -20.22 -7.51 -10.35
C LYS A 198 -19.91 -6.83 -9.02
N PRO A 199 -18.64 -6.56 -8.72
CA PRO A 199 -18.28 -5.83 -7.51
C PRO A 199 -18.93 -4.44 -7.53
N GLY A 200 -19.50 -4.05 -6.38
CA GLY A 200 -20.00 -2.70 -6.17
C GLY A 200 -18.86 -1.73 -5.82
N GLU A 201 -19.24 -0.44 -5.75
CA GLU A 201 -18.26 0.63 -5.50
C GLU A 201 -18.87 1.77 -4.71
N LEU A 202 -18.14 2.32 -3.75
CA LEU A 202 -18.44 3.63 -3.18
C LEU A 202 -17.96 4.70 -4.16
N LYS A 203 -18.85 5.56 -4.60
CA LYS A 203 -18.50 6.74 -5.39
C LYS A 203 -18.26 7.89 -4.45
N GLY A 204 -17.10 8.50 -4.52
CA GLY A 204 -16.73 9.61 -3.66
C GLY A 204 -16.12 10.75 -4.44
N GLU A 205 -16.25 11.92 -3.87
CA GLU A 205 -15.59 13.13 -4.31
C GLU A 205 -14.49 13.45 -3.31
N PHE A 206 -13.32 13.82 -3.77
CA PHE A 206 -12.21 14.21 -2.93
C PHE A 206 -11.55 15.49 -3.45
N ASN A 207 -11.10 16.31 -2.51
CA ASN A 207 -10.48 17.59 -2.83
C ASN A 207 -9.00 17.40 -3.16
N LEU A 208 -8.66 17.38 -4.44
CA LEU A 208 -7.28 17.23 -4.92
C LEU A 208 -6.33 18.36 -4.51
N GLN A 209 -6.84 19.47 -3.97
CA GLN A 209 -6.05 20.65 -3.64
C GLN A 209 -5.72 20.74 -2.15
N GLN A 210 -6.29 19.86 -1.32
CA GLN A 210 -6.10 19.90 0.12
C GLN A 210 -5.70 18.52 0.63
N ASP A 211 -4.39 18.35 0.86
CA ASP A 211 -3.86 17.15 1.48
C ASP A 211 -4.13 17.17 2.99
N MET A 212 -4.68 16.10 3.54
CA MET A 212 -4.80 15.88 4.99
C MET A 212 -3.53 15.27 5.58
N GLY A 213 -2.70 14.67 4.75
CA GLY A 213 -1.50 13.98 5.18
C GLY A 213 -0.72 13.36 4.02
N SER A 214 0.35 12.69 4.36
CA SER A 214 1.24 12.01 3.41
C SER A 214 1.06 10.50 3.45
N VAL A 215 1.35 9.83 2.31
CA VAL A 215 1.60 8.39 2.25
C VAL A 215 3.11 8.17 2.31
N VAL A 216 3.55 7.30 3.21
CA VAL A 216 4.97 6.99 3.45
C VAL A 216 5.32 5.57 3.00
N LYS A 217 4.35 4.64 3.08
CA LYS A 217 4.54 3.24 2.68
C LYS A 217 3.32 2.73 1.92
N ASN A 218 3.60 1.92 0.90
CA ASN A 218 2.64 1.07 0.20
C ASN A 218 3.16 -0.37 0.29
N THR A 219 2.48 -1.23 1.02
CA THR A 219 2.92 -2.60 1.32
C THR A 219 1.76 -3.58 1.14
N ASP A 220 2.02 -4.87 1.14
CA ASP A 220 0.97 -5.90 1.03
C ASP A 220 -0.04 -5.86 2.19
N SER A 221 0.35 -5.29 3.35
CA SER A 221 -0.50 -5.19 4.54
C SER A 221 -1.27 -3.88 4.64
N GLY A 222 -1.06 -2.93 3.72
CA GLY A 222 -1.77 -1.66 3.73
C GLY A 222 -0.97 -0.48 3.19
N VAL A 223 -1.62 0.67 3.24
CA VAL A 223 -1.03 1.97 2.94
C VAL A 223 -0.91 2.76 4.24
N PHE A 224 0.29 3.25 4.52
CA PHE A 224 0.63 3.92 5.77
C PHE A 224 1.19 5.31 5.53
N GLY A 225 0.99 6.19 6.49
CA GLY A 225 1.47 7.56 6.42
C GLY A 225 1.20 8.34 7.68
N THR A 226 1.17 9.66 7.57
CA THR A 226 0.93 10.56 8.70
C THR A 226 -0.13 11.59 8.33
N LEU A 227 -1.15 11.74 9.15
CA LEU A 227 -2.11 12.84 9.07
C LEU A 227 -1.49 14.08 9.71
N THR A 228 -1.59 15.20 9.03
CA THR A 228 -1.10 16.51 9.52
C THR A 228 -2.21 17.34 10.16
N ASP A 229 -3.47 17.02 9.84
CA ASP A 229 -4.65 17.66 10.43
C ASP A 229 -5.23 16.74 11.53
N ASP A 230 -4.99 17.09 12.79
CA ASP A 230 -5.47 16.33 13.95
C ASP A 230 -6.97 16.54 14.22
N SER A 231 -7.59 17.56 13.64
CA SER A 231 -9.04 17.80 13.74
C SER A 231 -9.85 16.66 13.17
N TYR A 232 -9.28 15.92 12.19
CA TYR A 232 -9.92 14.77 11.54
C TYR A 232 -10.20 13.61 12.48
N TYR A 233 -9.38 13.41 13.53
CA TYR A 233 -9.49 12.25 14.42
C TYR A 233 -9.53 12.58 15.92
N LYS A 234 -9.09 13.77 16.34
CA LYS A 234 -8.86 14.12 17.76
C LYS A 234 -10.13 14.04 18.63
N ALA A 235 -11.31 14.26 18.04
CA ALA A 235 -12.59 14.17 18.76
C ALA A 235 -13.12 12.72 18.90
N LEU A 236 -12.48 11.75 18.24
CA LEU A 236 -12.90 10.36 18.24
C LEU A 236 -12.31 9.59 19.44
N GLY A 237 -13.01 8.54 19.88
CA GLY A 237 -12.59 7.72 21.00
C GLY A 237 -11.43 6.79 20.67
N LYS A 238 -10.51 6.61 21.62
CA LYS A 238 -9.47 5.57 21.54
C LYS A 238 -10.08 4.17 21.76
N MET A 239 -9.47 3.17 21.13
CA MET A 239 -9.87 1.77 21.26
C MET A 239 -8.63 0.90 21.42
N GLN A 240 -8.71 -0.11 22.29
CA GLN A 240 -7.65 -1.09 22.44
C GLN A 240 -7.51 -1.93 21.18
N VAL A 241 -6.27 -2.30 20.86
CA VAL A 241 -5.92 -3.24 19.81
C VAL A 241 -5.94 -4.66 20.40
N ALA A 242 -6.51 -5.61 19.66
CA ALA A 242 -6.46 -7.02 20.03
C ALA A 242 -5.26 -7.71 19.33
N ALA A 243 -4.61 -8.62 20.04
CA ALA A 243 -3.69 -9.55 19.40
C ALA A 243 -4.47 -10.53 18.50
N ALA A 244 -3.84 -11.03 17.42
CA ALA A 244 -4.46 -11.98 16.51
C ALA A 244 -4.99 -13.23 17.22
N SER A 245 -4.32 -13.68 18.29
CA SER A 245 -4.72 -14.84 19.12
C SER A 245 -6.00 -14.62 19.92
N GLU A 246 -6.41 -13.37 20.16
CA GLU A 246 -7.65 -13.02 20.87
C GLU A 246 -8.88 -13.10 19.96
N VAL A 247 -8.69 -13.01 18.63
CA VAL A 247 -9.76 -12.99 17.64
C VAL A 247 -10.44 -14.36 17.55
N LYS A 248 -11.77 -14.38 17.50
CA LYS A 248 -12.57 -15.60 17.45
C LYS A 248 -13.58 -15.54 16.29
N ALA A 249 -13.92 -16.69 15.72
CA ALA A 249 -15.08 -16.79 14.85
C ALA A 249 -16.35 -16.40 15.65
N GLY A 250 -17.27 -15.71 14.98
CA GLY A 250 -18.52 -15.23 15.60
C GLY A 250 -18.79 -13.74 15.31
N PRO A 251 -19.72 -13.14 16.09
CA PRO A 251 -20.17 -11.77 15.85
C PRO A 251 -19.05 -10.73 15.95
N ALA A 252 -19.09 -9.78 15.04
CA ALA A 252 -18.20 -8.62 14.99
C ALA A 252 -18.93 -7.45 14.31
N GLN A 253 -18.28 -6.30 14.22
CA GLN A 253 -18.80 -5.12 13.54
C GLN A 253 -17.73 -4.50 12.68
N ILE A 254 -18.13 -3.91 11.54
CA ILE A 254 -17.27 -3.02 10.77
C ILE A 254 -17.72 -1.58 10.95
N LEU A 255 -16.76 -0.68 11.13
CA LEU A 255 -17.00 0.77 11.13
C LEU A 255 -16.75 1.27 9.71
N SER A 256 -17.78 1.81 9.05
CA SER A 256 -17.66 2.22 7.67
C SER A 256 -18.50 3.45 7.35
N ASN A 257 -18.04 4.23 6.40
CA ASN A 257 -18.75 5.36 5.82
C ASN A 257 -19.29 4.93 4.46
N ILE A 258 -20.60 4.83 4.32
CA ILE A 258 -21.28 4.44 3.07
C ILE A 258 -22.17 5.53 2.50
N GLU A 259 -22.25 6.67 3.15
CA GLU A 259 -23.04 7.84 2.71
C GLU A 259 -22.50 9.12 3.36
N GLY A 260 -22.29 10.16 2.57
CA GLY A 260 -21.77 11.45 3.07
C GLY A 260 -20.43 11.29 3.76
N GLU A 261 -20.28 11.89 4.95
CA GLU A 261 -19.06 11.86 5.75
C GLU A 261 -19.21 11.04 7.05
N GLU A 262 -20.41 10.57 7.37
CA GLU A 262 -20.70 9.90 8.62
C GLU A 262 -20.32 8.42 8.59
N THR A 263 -19.74 7.94 9.67
CA THR A 263 -19.44 6.53 9.89
C THR A 263 -20.51 5.87 10.74
N ALA A 264 -20.77 4.59 10.47
CA ALA A 264 -21.66 3.78 11.29
C ALA A 264 -21.09 2.38 11.49
N LEU A 265 -21.53 1.72 12.57
CA LEU A 265 -21.21 0.32 12.83
C LEU A 265 -22.22 -0.59 12.13
N TYR A 266 -21.71 -1.57 11.38
CA TYR A 266 -22.50 -2.57 10.68
C TYR A 266 -22.14 -3.96 11.17
N ASN A 267 -23.15 -4.79 11.44
CA ASN A 267 -22.95 -6.15 11.96
C ASN A 267 -22.41 -7.07 10.87
N VAL A 268 -21.40 -7.83 11.25
CA VAL A 268 -20.78 -8.87 10.42
C VAL A 268 -20.51 -10.09 11.30
N GLU A 269 -20.20 -11.21 10.68
CA GLU A 269 -19.71 -12.40 11.34
C GLU A 269 -18.32 -12.78 10.82
N ILE A 270 -17.35 -13.03 11.69
CA ILE A 270 -16.11 -13.68 11.34
C ILE A 270 -16.40 -15.16 11.19
N VAL A 271 -16.54 -15.64 9.96
CA VAL A 271 -16.96 -17.03 9.69
C VAL A 271 -15.79 -18.00 9.65
N LYS A 272 -14.58 -17.47 9.39
CA LYS A 272 -13.35 -18.28 9.37
C LYS A 272 -12.13 -17.42 9.69
N ILE A 273 -11.20 -18.00 10.43
CA ILE A 273 -9.85 -17.49 10.65
C ILE A 273 -8.91 -18.46 9.91
N TYR A 274 -8.01 -17.89 9.12
CA TYR A 274 -7.01 -18.64 8.38
C TYR A 274 -5.71 -18.74 9.17
N ASP A 275 -4.93 -19.78 8.93
CA ASP A 275 -3.61 -19.92 9.51
C ASP A 275 -2.67 -18.81 9.02
N GLU A 276 -1.67 -18.46 9.82
CA GLU A 276 -0.70 -17.40 9.51
C GLU A 276 0.07 -17.61 8.19
N ASN A 277 0.13 -18.86 7.73
CA ASN A 277 0.82 -19.26 6.49
C ASN A 277 -0.13 -19.40 5.29
N ASP A 278 -1.29 -18.72 5.29
CA ASP A 278 -2.14 -18.71 4.09
C ASP A 278 -1.42 -18.02 2.93
N ASP A 279 -1.16 -18.75 1.85
CA ASP A 279 -0.40 -18.30 0.67
C ASP A 279 -0.98 -17.04 -0.01
N LEU A 280 -2.25 -16.72 0.28
CA LEU A 280 -2.95 -15.55 -0.26
C LEU A 280 -2.98 -14.37 0.72
N GLY A 281 -2.27 -14.46 1.85
CA GLY A 281 -2.21 -13.39 2.87
C GLY A 281 -3.53 -13.14 3.60
N ARG A 282 -4.54 -14.04 3.45
CA ARG A 282 -5.85 -13.90 4.10
C ARG A 282 -5.72 -14.20 5.59
N CYS A 283 -6.35 -13.39 6.42
CA CYS A 283 -6.40 -13.63 7.86
C CYS A 283 -7.77 -14.10 8.32
N MET A 284 -8.82 -13.44 7.84
CA MET A 284 -10.20 -13.74 8.24
C MET A 284 -11.14 -13.70 7.04
N MET A 285 -12.20 -14.49 7.08
CA MET A 285 -13.36 -14.38 6.19
C MET A 285 -14.52 -13.78 6.96
N LEU A 286 -15.16 -12.79 6.39
CA LEU A 286 -16.31 -12.08 6.92
C LEU A 286 -17.57 -12.45 6.15
N HIS A 287 -18.72 -12.42 6.85
CA HIS A 287 -20.06 -12.44 6.27
C HIS A 287 -20.84 -11.24 6.81
N VAL A 288 -21.36 -10.41 5.92
CA VAL A 288 -22.19 -9.25 6.28
C VAL A 288 -23.57 -9.72 6.68
N THR A 289 -23.99 -9.36 7.90
CA THR A 289 -25.30 -9.72 8.45
C THR A 289 -26.20 -8.51 8.67
N ASP A 290 -25.62 -7.30 8.53
CA ASP A 290 -26.36 -6.05 8.74
C ASP A 290 -27.35 -5.77 7.61
N PRO A 291 -28.66 -5.66 7.88
CA PRO A 291 -29.66 -5.45 6.83
C PRO A 291 -29.55 -4.08 6.14
N LYS A 292 -29.08 -3.03 6.86
CA LYS A 292 -28.92 -1.69 6.28
C LYS A 292 -27.76 -1.67 5.29
N LEU A 293 -26.63 -2.32 5.65
CA LEU A 293 -25.49 -2.44 4.75
C LEU A 293 -25.87 -3.27 3.51
N LEU A 294 -26.51 -4.42 3.70
CA LEU A 294 -26.96 -5.27 2.59
C LEU A 294 -27.95 -4.56 1.67
N ASP A 295 -28.88 -3.79 2.22
CA ASP A 295 -29.85 -3.03 1.41
C ASP A 295 -29.14 -1.93 0.60
N LYS A 296 -28.23 -1.16 1.20
CA LYS A 296 -27.56 -0.01 0.57
C LYS A 296 -26.49 -0.44 -0.44
N THR A 297 -25.62 -1.38 -0.05
CA THR A 297 -24.40 -1.74 -0.82
C THR A 297 -24.44 -3.14 -1.44
N GLY A 298 -25.33 -4.02 -0.99
CA GLY A 298 -25.37 -5.43 -1.38
C GLY A 298 -24.32 -6.29 -0.66
N GLY A 299 -23.52 -5.69 0.21
CA GLY A 299 -22.44 -6.34 0.95
C GLY A 299 -21.20 -5.47 1.02
N ILE A 300 -20.00 -6.08 0.97
CA ILE A 300 -18.72 -5.38 0.90
C ILE A 300 -18.52 -4.89 -0.54
N VAL A 301 -18.16 -3.62 -0.71
CA VAL A 301 -17.94 -2.99 -2.02
C VAL A 301 -16.59 -2.30 -2.07
N GLN A 302 -16.08 -2.00 -3.26
CA GLN A 302 -14.86 -1.24 -3.45
C GLN A 302 -14.96 0.12 -2.74
N GLY A 303 -13.88 0.56 -2.11
CA GLY A 303 -13.84 1.72 -1.23
C GLY A 303 -14.02 1.39 0.25
N MET A 304 -14.63 0.25 0.61
CA MET A 304 -14.72 -0.22 2.01
C MET A 304 -13.44 -0.90 2.50
N SER A 305 -12.47 -1.18 1.63
CA SER A 305 -11.14 -1.67 2.03
C SER A 305 -10.52 -0.72 3.06
N GLY A 306 -10.09 -1.25 4.20
CA GLY A 306 -9.63 -0.46 5.35
C GLY A 306 -10.71 -0.22 6.42
N SER A 307 -11.99 -0.53 6.19
CA SER A 307 -13.00 -0.40 7.25
C SER A 307 -12.60 -1.17 8.51
N PRO A 308 -12.46 -0.49 9.67
CA PRO A 308 -12.08 -1.14 10.93
C PRO A 308 -13.00 -2.29 11.30
N LEU A 309 -12.43 -3.44 11.63
CA LEU A 309 -13.16 -4.60 12.17
C LEU A 309 -13.04 -4.62 13.70
N ILE A 310 -14.17 -4.64 14.37
CA ILE A 310 -14.28 -4.51 15.83
C ILE A 310 -14.95 -5.77 16.37
N GLN A 311 -14.32 -6.38 17.38
CA GLN A 311 -14.88 -7.51 18.13
C GLN A 311 -14.67 -7.30 19.62
N ASN A 312 -15.72 -7.49 20.42
CA ASN A 312 -15.67 -7.33 21.89
C ASN A 312 -15.12 -5.96 22.36
N GLY A 313 -15.40 -4.89 21.59
CA GLY A 313 -14.95 -3.53 21.93
C GLY A 313 -13.46 -3.25 21.63
N LYS A 314 -12.77 -4.15 20.92
CA LYS A 314 -11.38 -4.00 20.49
C LYS A 314 -11.28 -3.94 18.96
N LEU A 315 -10.33 -3.19 18.45
CA LEU A 315 -9.95 -3.23 17.04
C LEU A 315 -9.18 -4.54 16.77
N VAL A 316 -9.72 -5.39 15.88
CA VAL A 316 -9.15 -6.71 15.58
C VAL A 316 -8.57 -6.78 14.16
N GLY A 317 -8.98 -5.88 13.27
CA GLY A 317 -8.53 -5.94 11.88
C GLY A 317 -9.14 -4.86 11.00
N ALA A 318 -9.00 -5.07 9.69
CA ALA A 318 -9.57 -4.23 8.65
C ALA A 318 -10.11 -5.09 7.50
N VAL A 319 -11.22 -4.66 6.91
CA VAL A 319 -11.74 -5.24 5.66
C VAL A 319 -10.71 -5.04 4.55
N THR A 320 -10.47 -6.06 3.72
CA THR A 320 -9.53 -5.97 2.59
C THR A 320 -10.22 -6.12 1.24
N HIS A 321 -10.76 -7.29 0.95
CA HIS A 321 -11.30 -7.61 -0.37
C HIS A 321 -12.70 -8.20 -0.27
N VAL A 322 -13.54 -7.94 -1.27
CA VAL A 322 -14.83 -8.57 -1.46
C VAL A 322 -14.69 -9.87 -2.26
N LEU A 323 -15.55 -10.85 -1.99
CA LEU A 323 -15.71 -12.00 -2.89
C LEU A 323 -16.59 -11.58 -4.06
N VAL A 324 -16.02 -11.53 -5.26
CA VAL A 324 -16.73 -11.05 -6.47
C VAL A 324 -18.03 -11.81 -6.74
N ASN A 325 -18.05 -13.12 -6.48
CA ASN A 325 -19.22 -13.97 -6.72
C ASN A 325 -20.25 -13.97 -5.57
N ASP A 326 -19.87 -13.41 -4.41
CA ASP A 326 -20.76 -13.27 -3.25
C ASP A 326 -20.36 -12.01 -2.46
N PRO A 327 -20.89 -10.84 -2.81
CA PRO A 327 -20.54 -9.58 -2.14
C PRO A 327 -20.91 -9.53 -0.66
N THR A 328 -21.78 -10.42 -0.19
CA THR A 328 -22.09 -10.54 1.25
C THR A 328 -20.91 -11.07 2.05
N ARG A 329 -19.86 -11.55 1.37
CA ARG A 329 -18.63 -12.06 2.00
C ARG A 329 -17.40 -11.32 1.51
N GLY A 330 -16.38 -11.31 2.36
CA GLY A 330 -15.09 -10.71 2.04
C GLY A 330 -14.01 -11.18 2.99
N TYR A 331 -12.83 -10.62 2.81
CA TYR A 331 -11.66 -10.91 3.63
C TYR A 331 -11.30 -9.73 4.52
N ALA A 332 -10.57 -10.02 5.58
CA ALA A 332 -9.98 -9.02 6.47
C ALA A 332 -8.58 -9.45 6.89
N ILE A 333 -7.73 -8.46 7.19
CA ILE A 333 -6.40 -8.61 7.76
C ILE A 333 -6.46 -8.37 9.27
N PHE A 334 -5.56 -8.97 10.06
CA PHE A 334 -5.37 -8.61 11.46
C PHE A 334 -4.75 -7.22 11.57
N VAL A 335 -5.25 -6.41 12.52
CA VAL A 335 -4.67 -5.08 12.79
C VAL A 335 -3.22 -5.18 13.26
N GLU A 336 -2.86 -6.25 13.97
CA GLU A 336 -1.52 -6.54 14.43
C GLU A 336 -0.51 -6.55 13.26
N LYS A 337 -0.84 -7.22 12.14
CA LYS A 337 -0.01 -7.20 10.92
C LYS A 337 0.15 -5.80 10.32
N MET A 338 -0.92 -5.00 10.35
CA MET A 338 -0.84 -3.61 9.87
C MET A 338 0.05 -2.77 10.77
N LEU A 339 -0.05 -2.91 12.09
CA LEU A 339 0.76 -2.17 13.06
C LEU A 339 2.24 -2.58 13.01
N GLU A 340 2.54 -3.86 12.86
CA GLU A 340 3.90 -4.35 12.65
C GLU A 340 4.54 -3.75 11.39
N GLU A 341 3.79 -3.63 10.31
CA GLU A 341 4.28 -3.04 9.06
C GLU A 341 4.47 -1.52 9.19
N MET A 342 3.60 -0.85 9.93
CA MET A 342 3.75 0.57 10.24
C MET A 342 5.01 0.86 11.05
N ALA A 343 5.38 -0.04 11.98
CA ALA A 343 6.52 0.12 12.88
C ALA A 343 7.89 -0.13 12.21
N LYS A 344 7.95 -0.87 11.10
CA LYS A 344 9.18 -1.10 10.31
C LYS A 344 9.63 0.19 9.60
#